data_81edb975ef9cb2c0fffb3bd410559cb5
#
_entry.id   81edb975ef9cb2c0fffb3bd410559cb5
#
_cell.length_a   1.000
_cell.length_b   1.000
_cell.length_c   1.000
_cell.angle_alpha   90.00
_cell.angle_beta   90.00
_cell.angle_gamma   90.00
#
_symmetry.space_group_name_H-M   'P 1'
#
loop_
_entity.id
_entity.type
_entity.pdbx_description
1 polymer ?
#
loop_
_entity_poly.entity_id
_entity_poly.type
_entity_poly.pdbx_seq_one_letter_code
_entity_poly.pdbx_strand_id
1 'polypeptide(L)'
;MSALHYEVHGPSNAAATVLLSSGLGGSAGFWLPQLDALTDAGYRVIAYDQRGTGRSPAALPEAYAIADMARDVIEILDATNTSQCHFAGHALGGLVGLQLALDAPSRIASLALVNAWSKPNPHSARCFDARLALLGACGPRPYVEAQPIFLYPAAWAAENAQRVADEVDHAFAHFPGEANMRARIAALRAFDVDARLADIAAPALIAAARDDTLVPWTCSQRLADGLRDVTLDFMPHGGHAHSVTEAEAFNRSLLDFLSRVSAPAVPA
;
A
#
# COMPACT_ATOMS: atom_id res chain seq x y z
N MET A 1 -9.57 17.28 -14.04
CA MET A 1 -8.45 16.30 -14.17
C MET A 1 -7.77 16.24 -12.82
N SER A 2 -7.46 15.06 -12.31
CA SER A 2 -6.70 14.91 -11.07
C SER A 2 -5.35 15.60 -11.20
N ALA A 3 -4.90 16.28 -10.12
CA ALA A 3 -3.55 16.86 -10.05
C ALA A 3 -2.48 15.77 -9.86
N LEU A 4 -2.86 14.51 -9.68
CA LEU A 4 -1.98 13.38 -9.44
C LEU A 4 -1.67 12.64 -10.73
N HIS A 5 -0.43 12.17 -10.83
CA HIS A 5 -0.04 11.25 -11.89
C HIS A 5 -0.59 9.86 -11.61
N TYR A 6 -1.30 9.30 -12.57
CA TYR A 6 -1.79 7.92 -12.55
C TYR A 6 -1.63 7.27 -13.92
N GLU A 7 -1.53 5.96 -13.91
CA GLU A 7 -1.43 5.10 -15.07
C GLU A 7 -2.61 4.14 -15.08
N VAL A 8 -3.12 3.83 -16.27
CA VAL A 8 -4.21 2.87 -16.46
C VAL A 8 -3.73 1.78 -17.39
N HIS A 9 -3.76 0.54 -16.91
CA HIS A 9 -3.32 -0.64 -17.64
C HIS A 9 -4.48 -1.61 -17.85
N GLY A 10 -4.31 -2.55 -18.78
CA GLY A 10 -5.31 -3.58 -19.09
C GLY A 10 -6.45 -3.11 -19.99
N PRO A 11 -7.47 -3.96 -20.19
CA PRO A 11 -8.53 -3.71 -21.14
C PRO A 11 -9.46 -2.57 -20.70
N SER A 12 -9.79 -1.68 -21.62
CA SER A 12 -10.70 -0.53 -21.35
C SER A 12 -12.13 -0.95 -21.02
N ASN A 13 -12.54 -2.15 -21.46
CA ASN A 13 -13.87 -2.75 -21.23
C ASN A 13 -13.86 -3.81 -20.13
N ALA A 14 -12.85 -3.82 -19.26
CA ALA A 14 -12.77 -4.73 -18.13
C ALA A 14 -14.01 -4.62 -17.24
N ALA A 15 -14.53 -5.76 -16.77
CA ALA A 15 -15.70 -5.81 -15.88
C ALA A 15 -15.39 -5.25 -14.48
N ALA A 16 -14.12 -5.25 -14.07
CA ALA A 16 -13.70 -4.75 -12.77
C ALA A 16 -12.37 -3.99 -12.86
N THR A 17 -12.21 -3.03 -11.93
CA THR A 17 -11.00 -2.22 -11.81
C THR A 17 -10.31 -2.52 -10.49
N VAL A 18 -8.99 -2.72 -10.52
CA VAL A 18 -8.13 -2.79 -9.33
C VAL A 18 -7.34 -1.48 -9.22
N LEU A 19 -7.42 -0.80 -8.08
CA LEU A 19 -6.60 0.37 -7.79
C LEU A 19 -5.50 -0.01 -6.81
N LEU A 20 -4.24 0.33 -7.15
CA LEU A 20 -3.04 -0.04 -6.42
C LEU A 20 -2.45 1.18 -5.70
N SER A 21 -2.35 1.12 -4.37
CA SER A 21 -1.81 2.17 -3.52
C SER A 21 -0.56 1.69 -2.79
N SER A 22 0.56 2.32 -3.04
CA SER A 22 1.86 1.93 -2.49
C SER A 22 2.07 2.40 -1.04
N GLY A 23 3.15 1.94 -0.42
CA GLY A 23 3.56 2.31 0.93
C GLY A 23 4.09 3.76 1.05
N LEU A 24 4.95 3.98 2.04
CA LEU A 24 5.48 5.32 2.36
C LEU A 24 6.25 5.98 1.20
N GLY A 25 6.90 5.19 0.33
CA GLY A 25 7.60 5.69 -0.87
C GLY A 25 6.68 6.35 -1.89
N GLY A 26 5.42 5.97 -1.94
CA GLY A 26 4.37 6.62 -2.72
C GLY A 26 4.37 6.34 -4.22
N SER A 27 5.32 5.58 -4.77
CA SER A 27 5.47 5.35 -6.20
C SER A 27 4.57 4.22 -6.72
N ALA A 28 3.93 4.44 -7.87
CA ALA A 28 3.23 3.40 -8.64
C ALA A 28 4.13 2.21 -8.98
N GLY A 29 5.42 2.46 -9.21
CA GLY A 29 6.42 1.45 -9.57
C GLY A 29 6.61 0.32 -8.54
N PHE A 30 6.17 0.52 -7.29
CA PHE A 30 6.16 -0.55 -6.28
C PHE A 30 5.35 -1.78 -6.74
N TRP A 31 4.29 -1.57 -7.52
CA TRP A 31 3.35 -2.60 -7.95
C TRP A 31 3.66 -3.22 -9.32
N LEU A 32 4.82 -2.92 -9.90
CA LEU A 32 5.22 -3.51 -11.18
C LEU A 32 5.12 -5.05 -11.22
N PRO A 33 5.49 -5.80 -10.15
CA PRO A 33 5.38 -7.26 -10.15
C PRO A 33 3.95 -7.80 -10.20
N GLN A 34 2.92 -6.96 -9.96
CA GLN A 34 1.51 -7.34 -9.98
C GLN A 34 0.81 -6.97 -11.29
N LEU A 35 1.35 -6.04 -12.08
CA LEU A 35 0.66 -5.46 -13.22
C LEU A 35 0.26 -6.51 -14.26
N ASP A 36 1.23 -7.30 -14.74
CA ASP A 36 0.97 -8.31 -15.78
C ASP A 36 -0.04 -9.35 -15.30
N ALA A 37 0.13 -9.86 -14.06
CA ALA A 37 -0.78 -10.86 -13.50
C ALA A 37 -2.23 -10.36 -13.42
N LEU A 38 -2.44 -9.09 -13.05
CA LEU A 38 -3.78 -8.50 -12.97
C LEU A 38 -4.37 -8.21 -14.36
N THR A 39 -3.55 -7.68 -15.29
CA THR A 39 -4.04 -7.36 -16.64
C THR A 39 -4.30 -8.61 -17.47
N ASP A 40 -3.49 -9.65 -17.34
CA ASP A 40 -3.69 -10.96 -17.99
C ASP A 40 -4.95 -11.67 -17.46
N ALA A 41 -5.29 -11.44 -16.19
CA ALA A 41 -6.54 -11.89 -15.60
C ALA A 41 -7.76 -11.05 -16.01
N GLY A 42 -7.58 -10.02 -16.87
CA GLY A 42 -8.65 -9.22 -17.43
C GLY A 42 -9.09 -8.03 -16.59
N TYR A 43 -8.37 -7.68 -15.52
CA TYR A 43 -8.65 -6.46 -14.75
C TYR A 43 -8.11 -5.22 -15.44
N ARG A 44 -8.86 -4.13 -15.32
CA ARG A 44 -8.33 -2.79 -15.52
C ARG A 44 -7.59 -2.38 -14.24
N VAL A 45 -6.37 -1.91 -14.37
CA VAL A 45 -5.50 -1.58 -13.22
C VAL A 45 -5.20 -0.09 -13.23
N ILE A 46 -5.41 0.57 -12.09
CA ILE A 46 -5.01 1.96 -11.86
C ILE A 46 -3.88 1.95 -10.84
N ALA A 47 -2.71 2.45 -11.23
CA ALA A 47 -1.58 2.69 -10.34
C ALA A 47 -1.26 4.19 -10.35
N TYR A 48 -0.82 4.75 -9.22
CA TYR A 48 -0.60 6.19 -9.11
C TYR A 48 0.57 6.53 -8.20
N ASP A 49 1.17 7.69 -8.45
CA ASP A 49 2.13 8.28 -7.53
C ASP A 49 1.36 9.16 -6.54
N GLN A 50 1.54 8.90 -5.25
CA GLN A 50 0.84 9.62 -4.18
C GLN A 50 1.31 11.08 -4.12
N ARG A 51 0.43 11.98 -3.67
CA ARG A 51 0.72 13.42 -3.57
C ARG A 51 2.02 13.68 -2.82
N GLY A 52 2.85 14.56 -3.38
CA GLY A 52 4.16 14.92 -2.85
C GLY A 52 5.24 13.89 -3.09
N THR A 53 5.02 12.88 -3.96
CA THR A 53 6.02 11.86 -4.33
C THR A 53 6.11 11.69 -5.85
N GLY A 54 7.23 11.18 -6.33
CA GLY A 54 7.43 10.80 -7.72
C GLY A 54 6.97 11.86 -8.72
N ARG A 55 6.07 11.48 -9.62
CA ARG A 55 5.50 12.32 -10.69
C ARG A 55 4.27 13.13 -10.24
N SER A 56 3.95 13.10 -8.94
CA SER A 56 2.89 13.91 -8.30
C SER A 56 3.49 14.95 -7.34
N PRO A 57 4.41 15.85 -7.78
CA PRO A 57 5.10 16.76 -6.90
C PRO A 57 4.13 17.75 -6.28
N ALA A 58 4.23 17.92 -4.97
CA ALA A 58 3.49 18.92 -4.20
C ALA A 58 4.19 19.17 -2.86
N ALA A 59 4.06 20.38 -2.32
CA ALA A 59 4.36 20.61 -0.91
C ALA A 59 3.18 20.12 -0.07
N LEU A 60 3.43 19.22 0.86
CA LEU A 60 2.39 18.72 1.76
C LEU A 60 2.18 19.68 2.93
N PRO A 61 0.93 19.93 3.36
CA PRO A 61 0.68 20.72 4.54
C PRO A 61 1.16 20.00 5.81
N GLU A 62 1.45 20.74 6.87
CA GLU A 62 1.86 20.19 8.16
C GLU A 62 0.81 19.22 8.74
N ALA A 63 -0.47 19.54 8.56
CA ALA A 63 -1.59 18.72 9.02
C ALA A 63 -2.03 17.64 7.99
N TYR A 64 -1.12 17.19 7.09
CA TYR A 64 -1.42 16.15 6.12
C TYR A 64 -1.79 14.82 6.79
N ALA A 65 -2.89 14.22 6.35
CA ALA A 65 -3.46 13.05 7.00
C ALA A 65 -3.80 11.93 5.99
N ILE A 66 -4.04 10.71 6.48
CA ILE A 66 -4.50 9.59 5.64
C ILE A 66 -5.85 9.91 4.96
N ALA A 67 -6.72 10.70 5.60
CA ALA A 67 -7.97 11.16 4.99
C ALA A 67 -7.74 12.06 3.76
N ASP A 68 -6.66 12.84 3.70
CA ASP A 68 -6.30 13.61 2.50
C ASP A 68 -5.91 12.67 1.36
N MET A 69 -5.13 11.62 1.66
CA MET A 69 -4.75 10.60 0.68
C MET A 69 -5.97 9.81 0.18
N ALA A 70 -6.96 9.54 1.03
CA ALA A 70 -8.22 8.89 0.63
C ALA A 70 -9.02 9.78 -0.34
N ARG A 71 -9.06 11.11 -0.12
CA ARG A 71 -9.67 12.06 -1.08
C ARG A 71 -8.93 12.09 -2.41
N ASP A 72 -7.61 12.00 -2.40
CA ASP A 72 -6.79 11.88 -3.62
C ASP A 72 -7.21 10.66 -4.46
N VAL A 73 -7.49 9.53 -3.81
CA VAL A 73 -7.98 8.32 -4.50
C VAL A 73 -9.37 8.56 -5.12
N ILE A 74 -10.27 9.24 -4.42
CA ILE A 74 -11.59 9.60 -4.98
C ILE A 74 -11.42 10.45 -6.24
N GLU A 75 -10.53 11.45 -6.24
CA GLU A 75 -10.24 12.28 -7.42
C GLU A 75 -9.75 11.43 -8.61
N ILE A 76 -8.91 10.41 -8.36
CA ILE A 76 -8.43 9.50 -9.41
C ILE A 76 -9.58 8.63 -9.94
N LEU A 77 -10.42 8.07 -9.06
CA LEU A 77 -11.56 7.26 -9.46
C LEU A 77 -12.55 8.08 -10.33
N ASP A 78 -12.79 9.34 -9.95
CA ASP A 78 -13.65 10.25 -10.71
C ASP A 78 -13.02 10.62 -12.06
N ALA A 79 -11.73 10.95 -12.09
CA ALA A 79 -10.99 11.29 -13.31
C ALA A 79 -10.93 10.12 -14.31
N THR A 80 -11.00 8.88 -13.81
CA THR A 80 -10.97 7.65 -14.62
C THR A 80 -12.34 7.06 -14.89
N ASN A 81 -13.44 7.75 -14.50
CA ASN A 81 -14.82 7.29 -14.57
C ASN A 81 -15.02 5.91 -13.93
N THR A 82 -14.36 5.66 -12.79
CA THR A 82 -14.44 4.43 -12.04
C THR A 82 -15.41 4.61 -10.88
N SER A 83 -16.59 4.04 -10.96
CA SER A 83 -17.61 4.16 -9.90
C SER A 83 -17.23 3.40 -8.64
N GLN A 84 -16.61 2.22 -8.78
CA GLN A 84 -16.20 1.33 -7.72
C GLN A 84 -14.95 0.56 -8.14
N CYS A 85 -14.05 0.25 -7.19
CA CYS A 85 -12.85 -0.55 -7.46
C CYS A 85 -12.59 -1.60 -6.37
N HIS A 86 -11.84 -2.64 -6.71
CA HIS A 86 -11.07 -3.42 -5.77
C HIS A 86 -9.83 -2.60 -5.41
N PHE A 87 -9.58 -2.39 -4.14
CA PHE A 87 -8.47 -1.57 -3.68
C PHE A 87 -7.37 -2.45 -3.07
N ALA A 88 -6.17 -2.40 -3.60
CA ALA A 88 -5.01 -3.07 -3.03
C ALA A 88 -4.02 -2.03 -2.48
N GLY A 89 -3.75 -2.10 -1.17
CA GLY A 89 -2.89 -1.15 -0.48
C GLY A 89 -1.78 -1.81 0.33
N HIS A 90 -0.53 -1.39 0.08
CA HIS A 90 0.63 -1.83 0.86
C HIS A 90 0.94 -0.82 1.97
N ALA A 91 1.09 -1.30 3.20
CA ALA A 91 1.48 -0.48 4.36
C ALA A 91 0.64 0.80 4.47
N LEU A 92 1.24 1.99 4.28
CA LEU A 92 0.50 3.27 4.23
C LEU A 92 -0.67 3.24 3.24
N GLY A 93 -0.49 2.63 2.06
CA GLY A 93 -1.57 2.46 1.10
C GLY A 93 -2.73 1.64 1.65
N GLY A 94 -2.47 0.65 2.50
CA GLY A 94 -3.50 -0.09 3.22
C GLY A 94 -4.31 0.79 4.19
N LEU A 95 -3.64 1.74 4.86
CA LEU A 95 -4.31 2.72 5.71
C LEU A 95 -5.25 3.62 4.90
N VAL A 96 -4.79 4.04 3.70
CA VAL A 96 -5.63 4.80 2.75
C VAL A 96 -6.87 4.00 2.36
N GLY A 97 -6.72 2.70 2.09
CA GLY A 97 -7.84 1.81 1.79
C GLY A 97 -8.85 1.69 2.93
N LEU A 98 -8.37 1.54 4.18
CA LEU A 98 -9.23 1.52 5.37
C LEU A 98 -9.99 2.83 5.53
N GLN A 99 -9.31 3.97 5.40
CA GLN A 99 -9.96 5.29 5.48
C GLN A 99 -11.00 5.47 4.39
N LEU A 100 -10.66 5.10 3.15
CA LEU A 100 -11.57 5.21 2.00
C LEU A 100 -12.83 4.33 2.18
N ALA A 101 -12.66 3.11 2.70
CA ALA A 101 -13.79 2.21 2.97
C ALA A 101 -14.72 2.74 4.06
N LEU A 102 -14.22 3.53 5.00
CA LEU A 102 -15.02 4.20 6.03
C LEU A 102 -15.71 5.48 5.53
N ASP A 103 -15.04 6.26 4.67
CA ASP A 103 -15.53 7.57 4.21
C ASP A 103 -16.42 7.46 2.95
N ALA A 104 -16.12 6.50 2.07
CA ALA A 104 -16.81 6.32 0.79
C ALA A 104 -17.02 4.82 0.47
N PRO A 105 -17.76 4.07 1.31
CA PRO A 105 -17.90 2.60 1.18
C PRO A 105 -18.43 2.14 -0.17
N SER A 106 -19.27 2.95 -0.84
CA SER A 106 -19.79 2.63 -2.18
C SER A 106 -18.72 2.62 -3.28
N ARG A 107 -17.54 3.22 -3.02
CA ARG A 107 -16.42 3.26 -3.98
C ARG A 107 -15.52 2.03 -3.89
N ILE A 108 -15.71 1.17 -2.88
CA ILE A 108 -14.88 0.00 -2.60
C ILE A 108 -15.68 -1.29 -2.77
N ALA A 109 -15.27 -2.12 -3.72
CA ALA A 109 -15.80 -3.47 -3.93
C ALA A 109 -15.16 -4.48 -2.97
N SER A 110 -13.85 -4.38 -2.77
CA SER A 110 -13.07 -5.18 -1.80
C SER A 110 -11.76 -4.49 -1.44
N LEU A 111 -11.11 -4.94 -0.37
CA LEU A 111 -9.81 -4.48 0.09
C LEU A 111 -8.79 -5.62 0.02
N ALA A 112 -7.58 -5.35 -0.45
CA ALA A 112 -6.40 -6.19 -0.22
C ALA A 112 -5.41 -5.35 0.62
N LEU A 113 -5.27 -5.68 1.90
CA LEU A 113 -4.47 -4.97 2.88
C LEU A 113 -3.16 -5.72 3.12
N VAL A 114 -2.06 -5.18 2.58
CA VAL A 114 -0.75 -5.84 2.54
C VAL A 114 0.16 -5.20 3.57
N ASN A 115 0.58 -5.94 4.60
CA ASN A 115 1.43 -5.46 5.71
C ASN A 115 0.90 -4.15 6.34
N ALA A 116 -0.42 -4.04 6.46
CA ALA A 116 -1.11 -2.86 6.98
C ALA A 116 -1.45 -3.00 8.48
N TRP A 117 -1.97 -1.92 9.06
CA TRP A 117 -2.41 -1.86 10.46
C TRP A 117 -3.62 -0.95 10.63
N SER A 118 -4.37 -1.14 11.72
CA SER A 118 -5.51 -0.28 12.09
C SER A 118 -5.13 0.88 12.99
N LYS A 119 -4.03 0.74 13.74
CA LYS A 119 -3.49 1.74 14.66
C LYS A 119 -1.99 1.58 14.85
N PRO A 120 -1.29 2.63 15.34
CA PRO A 120 0.14 2.57 15.61
C PRO A 120 0.51 1.45 16.59
N ASN A 121 1.69 0.88 16.39
CA ASN A 121 2.28 -0.07 17.33
C ASN A 121 3.68 0.40 17.79
N PRO A 122 4.11 0.02 19.01
CA PRO A 122 5.37 0.52 19.57
C PRO A 122 6.62 0.13 18.78
N HIS A 123 6.61 -1.03 18.10
CA HIS A 123 7.76 -1.48 17.31
C HIS A 123 7.92 -0.63 16.05
N SER A 124 6.86 -0.50 15.25
CA SER A 124 6.87 0.37 14.05
C SER A 124 7.21 1.83 14.41
N ALA A 125 6.72 2.32 15.56
CA ALA A 125 7.08 3.66 16.05
C ALA A 125 8.60 3.81 16.22
N ARG A 126 9.29 2.82 16.84
CA ARG A 126 10.76 2.84 16.98
C ARG A 126 11.48 2.80 15.63
N CYS A 127 10.99 1.99 14.69
CA CYS A 127 11.55 1.96 13.34
C CYS A 127 11.46 3.34 12.66
N PHE A 128 10.33 4.03 12.79
CA PHE A 128 10.17 5.38 12.26
C PHE A 128 11.00 6.41 13.00
N ASP A 129 11.16 6.31 14.33
CA ASP A 129 12.04 7.19 15.10
C ASP A 129 13.51 7.05 14.64
N ALA A 130 14.00 5.82 14.46
CA ALA A 130 15.34 5.57 13.94
C ALA A 130 15.53 6.15 12.53
N ARG A 131 14.55 5.95 11.64
CA ARG A 131 14.57 6.50 10.27
C ARG A 131 14.55 8.02 10.25
N LEU A 132 13.72 8.66 11.10
CA LEU A 132 13.66 10.12 11.21
C LEU A 132 14.94 10.71 11.83
N ALA A 133 15.55 10.04 12.80
CA ALA A 133 16.84 10.41 13.37
C ALA A 133 17.94 10.39 12.30
N LEU A 134 17.98 9.31 11.48
CA LEU A 134 18.91 9.21 10.37
C LEU A 134 18.72 10.30 9.33
N LEU A 135 17.46 10.57 8.95
CA LEU A 135 17.13 11.66 8.00
C LEU A 135 17.58 13.02 8.52
N GLY A 136 17.31 13.34 9.80
CA GLY A 136 17.64 14.63 10.39
C GLY A 136 19.14 14.80 10.67
N ALA A 137 19.88 13.74 11.02
CA ALA A 137 21.29 13.82 11.34
C ALA A 137 22.21 13.68 10.12
N CYS A 138 21.83 12.85 9.14
CA CYS A 138 22.69 12.45 8.03
C CYS A 138 22.11 12.81 6.64
N GLY A 139 20.88 13.32 6.58
CA GLY A 139 20.22 13.71 5.35
C GLY A 139 19.60 12.57 4.55
N PRO A 140 19.13 12.84 3.32
CA PRO A 140 18.29 11.91 2.55
C PRO A 140 19.04 10.67 2.05
N ARG A 141 20.31 10.76 1.66
CA ARG A 141 21.04 9.60 1.09
C ARG A 141 21.16 8.45 2.10
N PRO A 142 21.68 8.63 3.32
CA PRO A 142 21.72 7.55 4.31
C PRO A 142 20.33 7.07 4.75
N TYR A 143 19.33 7.97 4.77
CA TYR A 143 17.93 7.58 5.02
C TYR A 143 17.43 6.57 3.99
N VAL A 144 17.67 6.82 2.70
CA VAL A 144 17.23 5.94 1.62
C VAL A 144 18.04 4.64 1.60
N GLU A 145 19.36 4.70 1.83
CA GLU A 145 20.24 3.52 1.93
C GLU A 145 19.85 2.56 3.04
N ALA A 146 19.27 3.06 4.14
CA ALA A 146 18.79 2.22 5.23
C ALA A 146 17.43 1.57 4.97
N GLN A 147 16.66 2.00 3.95
CA GLN A 147 15.31 1.48 3.72
C GLN A 147 15.25 -0.02 3.46
N PRO A 148 16.15 -0.64 2.67
CA PRO A 148 16.13 -2.08 2.41
C PRO A 148 16.17 -2.93 3.68
N ILE A 149 16.81 -2.45 4.76
CA ILE A 149 16.88 -3.15 6.07
C ILE A 149 15.47 -3.36 6.66
N PHE A 150 14.55 -2.42 6.40
CA PHE A 150 13.16 -2.49 6.88
C PHE A 150 12.21 -3.18 5.91
N LEU A 151 12.58 -3.25 4.62
CA LEU A 151 11.70 -3.75 3.57
C LEU A 151 11.91 -5.23 3.28
N TYR A 152 13.16 -5.69 3.25
CA TYR A 152 13.53 -6.99 2.72
C TYR A 152 14.14 -7.91 3.77
N PRO A 153 13.92 -9.24 3.67
CA PRO A 153 14.70 -10.21 4.40
C PRO A 153 16.19 -10.06 4.09
N ALA A 154 17.05 -10.19 5.10
CA ALA A 154 18.49 -9.98 4.94
C ALA A 154 19.13 -10.89 3.88
N ALA A 155 18.72 -12.17 3.81
CA ALA A 155 19.21 -13.10 2.80
C ALA A 155 18.80 -12.65 1.38
N TRP A 156 17.54 -12.31 1.20
CA TRP A 156 17.04 -11.83 -0.09
C TRP A 156 17.78 -10.55 -0.55
N ALA A 157 17.96 -9.58 0.36
CA ALA A 157 18.67 -8.34 0.04
C ALA A 157 20.15 -8.60 -0.35
N ALA A 158 20.81 -9.56 0.30
CA ALA A 158 22.18 -9.95 -0.04
C ALA A 158 22.26 -10.63 -1.42
N GLU A 159 21.34 -11.53 -1.73
CA GLU A 159 21.26 -12.22 -3.02
C GLU A 159 20.89 -11.30 -4.18
N ASN A 160 20.15 -10.22 -3.89
CA ASN A 160 19.67 -9.23 -4.87
C ASN A 160 20.38 -7.87 -4.75
N ALA A 161 21.64 -7.86 -4.31
CA ALA A 161 22.38 -6.65 -3.95
C ALA A 161 22.40 -5.57 -5.05
N GLN A 162 22.57 -5.95 -6.31
CA GLN A 162 22.54 -4.99 -7.42
C GLN A 162 21.17 -4.36 -7.60
N ARG A 163 20.10 -5.14 -7.57
CA ARG A 163 18.72 -4.64 -7.62
C ARG A 163 18.44 -3.68 -6.47
N VAL A 164 18.85 -4.03 -5.27
CA VAL A 164 18.69 -3.16 -4.09
C VAL A 164 19.45 -1.84 -4.26
N ALA A 165 20.68 -1.88 -4.82
CA ALA A 165 21.44 -0.67 -5.10
C ALA A 165 20.74 0.23 -6.14
N ASP A 166 20.22 -0.35 -7.22
CA ASP A 166 19.50 0.39 -8.26
C ASP A 166 18.20 1.02 -7.70
N GLU A 167 17.46 0.29 -6.85
CA GLU A 167 16.27 0.80 -6.15
C GLU A 167 16.62 1.96 -5.19
N VAL A 168 17.72 1.86 -4.46
CA VAL A 168 18.23 2.94 -3.58
C VAL A 168 18.59 4.18 -4.38
N ASP A 169 19.31 4.03 -5.49
CA ASP A 169 19.69 5.14 -6.36
C ASP A 169 18.45 5.81 -6.98
N HIS A 170 17.49 5.01 -7.44
CA HIS A 170 16.22 5.53 -7.95
C HIS A 170 15.43 6.28 -6.85
N ALA A 171 15.30 5.70 -5.67
CA ALA A 171 14.58 6.31 -4.56
C ALA A 171 15.26 7.61 -4.05
N PHE A 172 16.60 7.67 -4.10
CA PHE A 172 17.32 8.88 -3.79
C PHE A 172 17.11 9.99 -4.85
N ALA A 173 17.19 9.63 -6.12
CA ALA A 173 16.96 10.58 -7.22
C ALA A 173 15.54 11.19 -7.20
N HIS A 174 14.55 10.43 -6.67
CA HIS A 174 13.15 10.85 -6.58
C HIS A 174 12.71 11.12 -5.14
N PHE A 175 13.66 11.40 -4.25
CA PHE A 175 13.34 11.66 -2.85
C PHE A 175 12.41 12.88 -2.71
N PRO A 176 11.27 12.76 -2.01
CA PRO A 176 10.21 13.80 -2.00
C PRO A 176 10.56 15.05 -1.17
N GLY A 177 11.75 15.11 -0.62
CA GLY A 177 12.17 16.13 0.32
C GLY A 177 11.84 15.77 1.78
N GLU A 178 12.64 16.31 2.71
CA GLU A 178 12.51 16.00 4.13
C GLU A 178 11.15 16.39 4.70
N ALA A 179 10.64 17.57 4.32
CA ALA A 179 9.35 18.07 4.82
C ALA A 179 8.20 17.13 4.44
N ASN A 180 8.13 16.74 3.17
CA ASN A 180 7.10 15.80 2.70
C ASN A 180 7.24 14.42 3.38
N MET A 181 8.46 13.91 3.52
CA MET A 181 8.68 12.61 4.19
C MET A 181 8.23 12.66 5.66
N ARG A 182 8.55 13.73 6.38
CA ARG A 182 8.10 13.94 7.77
C ARG A 182 6.59 14.05 7.88
N ALA A 183 5.93 14.79 6.99
CA ALA A 183 4.47 14.92 6.96
C ALA A 183 3.80 13.55 6.73
N ARG A 184 4.31 12.75 5.80
CA ARG A 184 3.79 11.40 5.51
C ARG A 184 4.00 10.43 6.67
N ILE A 185 5.16 10.46 7.32
CA ILE A 185 5.42 9.66 8.53
C ILE A 185 4.52 10.12 9.69
N ALA A 186 4.29 11.41 9.86
CA ALA A 186 3.37 11.92 10.87
C ALA A 186 1.93 11.44 10.61
N ALA A 187 1.46 11.50 9.36
CA ALA A 187 0.13 11.03 8.97
C ALA A 187 -0.09 9.55 9.32
N LEU A 188 0.85 8.66 8.95
CA LEU A 188 0.73 7.23 9.26
C LEU A 188 0.82 6.92 10.77
N ARG A 189 1.57 7.72 11.53
CA ARG A 189 1.70 7.56 13.00
C ARG A 189 0.47 8.05 13.77
N ALA A 190 -0.27 8.99 13.19
CA ALA A 190 -1.50 9.53 13.78
C ALA A 190 -2.75 8.69 13.43
N PHE A 191 -2.64 7.77 12.48
CA PHE A 191 -3.77 7.00 11.99
C PHE A 191 -4.24 5.95 13.01
N ASP A 192 -5.50 6.04 13.42
CA ASP A 192 -6.17 5.06 14.28
C ASP A 192 -7.64 4.92 13.90
N VAL A 193 -8.00 3.77 13.35
CA VAL A 193 -9.39 3.39 13.02
C VAL A 193 -9.79 2.07 13.69
N ASP A 194 -9.01 1.62 14.66
CA ASP A 194 -9.14 0.32 15.28
C ASP A 194 -10.56 0.06 15.83
N ALA A 195 -11.16 1.05 16.46
CA ALA A 195 -12.52 0.96 17.01
C ALA A 195 -13.62 0.95 15.91
N ARG A 196 -13.26 1.27 14.67
CA ARG A 196 -14.20 1.38 13.53
C ARG A 196 -14.06 0.26 12.50
N LEU A 197 -13.20 -0.73 12.72
CA LEU A 197 -12.99 -1.83 11.76
C LEU A 197 -14.30 -2.57 11.44
N ALA A 198 -15.16 -2.75 12.44
CA ALA A 198 -16.45 -3.39 12.24
C ALA A 198 -17.46 -2.58 11.40
N ASP A 199 -17.19 -1.29 11.12
CA ASP A 199 -18.01 -0.48 10.22
C ASP A 199 -17.72 -0.77 8.73
N ILE A 200 -16.57 -1.40 8.44
CA ILE A 200 -16.16 -1.74 7.09
C ILE A 200 -16.88 -3.02 6.66
N ALA A 201 -17.72 -2.90 5.63
CA ALA A 201 -18.51 -4.01 5.10
C ALA A 201 -17.84 -4.71 3.90
N ALA A 202 -16.85 -4.08 3.27
CA ALA A 202 -16.17 -4.63 2.11
C ALA A 202 -15.38 -5.91 2.48
N PRO A 203 -15.45 -7.00 1.67
CA PRO A 203 -14.59 -8.16 1.85
C PRO A 203 -13.11 -7.77 1.81
N ALA A 204 -12.29 -8.38 2.66
CA ALA A 204 -10.89 -8.02 2.78
C ALA A 204 -9.96 -9.24 2.69
N LEU A 205 -8.94 -9.15 1.85
CA LEU A 205 -7.73 -9.97 1.91
C LEU A 205 -6.75 -9.30 2.87
N ILE A 206 -6.31 -10.01 3.88
CA ILE A 206 -5.26 -9.57 4.81
C ILE A 206 -4.01 -10.38 4.52
N ALA A 207 -3.03 -9.76 3.89
CA ALA A 207 -1.77 -10.38 3.52
C ALA A 207 -0.61 -9.81 4.34
N ALA A 208 0.24 -10.69 4.91
CA ALA A 208 1.41 -10.28 5.66
C ALA A 208 2.49 -11.35 5.68
N ALA A 209 3.75 -10.95 5.81
CA ALA A 209 4.86 -11.87 6.08
C ALA A 209 5.15 -11.93 7.57
N ARG A 210 5.42 -13.15 8.09
CA ARG A 210 5.70 -13.36 9.52
C ARG A 210 7.05 -12.80 9.96
N ASP A 211 7.97 -12.62 9.03
CA ASP A 211 9.31 -12.06 9.22
C ASP A 211 9.39 -10.55 8.91
N ASP A 212 8.26 -9.86 8.77
CA ASP A 212 8.22 -8.40 8.60
C ASP A 212 8.82 -7.70 9.84
N THR A 213 9.96 -7.01 9.61
CA THR A 213 10.70 -6.31 10.65
C THR A 213 10.25 -4.87 10.86
N LEU A 214 9.37 -4.33 10.00
CA LEU A 214 8.83 -2.97 10.12
C LEU A 214 7.45 -2.98 10.76
N VAL A 215 6.54 -3.82 10.26
CA VAL A 215 5.17 -3.94 10.74
C VAL A 215 4.94 -5.39 11.18
N PRO A 216 4.92 -5.69 12.48
CA PRO A 216 4.68 -7.05 12.96
C PRO A 216 3.40 -7.64 12.37
N TRP A 217 3.45 -8.88 11.89
CA TRP A 217 2.29 -9.58 11.31
C TRP A 217 1.06 -9.60 12.24
N THR A 218 1.28 -9.43 13.55
CA THR A 218 0.22 -9.30 14.55
C THR A 218 -0.65 -8.05 14.35
N CYS A 219 -0.15 -7.03 13.65
CA CYS A 219 -0.95 -5.88 13.25
C CYS A 219 -1.98 -6.29 12.19
N SER A 220 -1.59 -7.12 11.23
CA SER A 220 -2.48 -7.72 10.24
C SER A 220 -3.46 -8.71 10.87
N GLN A 221 -3.04 -9.49 11.87
CA GLN A 221 -3.97 -10.33 12.65
C GLN A 221 -5.03 -9.47 13.34
N ARG A 222 -4.64 -8.34 13.92
CA ARG A 222 -5.58 -7.40 14.53
C ARG A 222 -6.60 -6.83 13.55
N LEU A 223 -6.19 -6.52 12.31
CA LEU A 223 -7.11 -6.14 11.24
C LEU A 223 -8.14 -7.26 10.98
N ALA A 224 -7.65 -8.49 10.89
CA ALA A 224 -8.49 -9.66 10.65
C ALA A 224 -9.52 -9.89 11.78
N ASP A 225 -9.10 -9.68 13.02
CA ASP A 225 -9.97 -9.85 14.18
C ASP A 225 -11.07 -8.76 14.27
N GLY A 226 -10.84 -7.59 13.66
CA GLY A 226 -11.77 -6.46 13.71
C GLY A 226 -12.69 -6.31 12.49
N LEU A 227 -12.29 -6.80 11.33
CA LEU A 227 -13.08 -6.76 10.09
C LEU A 227 -14.10 -7.90 10.04
N ARG A 228 -15.16 -7.75 9.23
CA ARG A 228 -16.28 -8.71 9.19
C ARG A 228 -16.09 -9.88 8.25
N ASP A 229 -15.55 -9.63 7.07
CA ASP A 229 -15.39 -10.60 5.99
C ASP A 229 -13.92 -10.64 5.56
N VAL A 230 -13.19 -11.66 6.00
CA VAL A 230 -11.75 -11.71 5.91
C VAL A 230 -11.27 -13.01 5.29
N THR A 231 -10.35 -12.88 4.34
CA THR A 231 -9.46 -13.93 3.88
C THR A 231 -8.06 -13.64 4.39
N LEU A 232 -7.38 -14.65 4.96
CA LEU A 232 -6.02 -14.52 5.49
C LEU A 232 -5.01 -15.14 4.54
N ASP A 233 -3.92 -14.43 4.32
CA ASP A 233 -2.72 -14.91 3.62
C ASP A 233 -1.46 -14.50 4.42
N PHE A 234 -1.02 -15.37 5.34
CA PHE A 234 0.16 -15.15 6.15
C PHE A 234 1.33 -15.99 5.64
N MET A 235 2.20 -15.35 4.87
CA MET A 235 3.43 -15.95 4.37
C MET A 235 4.45 -16.15 5.48
N PRO A 236 5.21 -17.26 5.48
CA PRO A 236 6.24 -17.52 6.50
C PRO A 236 7.41 -16.52 6.42
N HIS A 237 7.70 -16.01 5.22
CA HIS A 237 8.81 -15.10 4.92
C HIS A 237 8.44 -14.12 3.81
N GLY A 238 9.35 -13.20 3.47
CA GLY A 238 9.21 -12.20 2.41
C GLY A 238 9.38 -10.76 2.90
N GLY A 239 9.39 -10.53 4.20
CA GLY A 239 9.60 -9.21 4.82
C GLY A 239 8.44 -8.25 4.61
N HIS A 240 8.71 -6.96 4.81
CA HIS A 240 7.70 -5.92 4.65
C HIS A 240 7.25 -5.75 3.19
N ALA A 241 8.10 -6.10 2.23
CA ALA A 241 7.78 -6.02 0.80
C ALA A 241 7.52 -7.42 0.19
N HIS A 242 6.85 -8.34 0.91
CA HIS A 242 6.63 -9.71 0.44
C HIS A 242 5.88 -9.78 -0.90
N SER A 243 5.06 -8.80 -1.23
CA SER A 243 4.45 -8.67 -2.57
C SER A 243 5.45 -8.46 -3.70
N VAL A 244 6.71 -8.12 -3.37
CA VAL A 244 7.84 -7.98 -4.30
C VAL A 244 8.78 -9.17 -4.23
N THR A 245 9.13 -9.61 -3.02
CA THR A 245 10.08 -10.71 -2.81
C THR A 245 9.48 -12.08 -3.10
N GLU A 246 8.17 -12.24 -2.90
CA GLU A 246 7.38 -13.45 -3.12
C GLU A 246 6.23 -13.17 -4.12
N ALA A 247 6.53 -12.42 -5.19
CA ALA A 247 5.54 -11.86 -6.09
C ALA A 247 4.58 -12.90 -6.69
N GLU A 248 5.09 -14.06 -7.12
CA GLU A 248 4.24 -15.11 -7.71
C GLU A 248 3.23 -15.69 -6.71
N ALA A 249 3.67 -15.92 -5.46
CA ALA A 249 2.78 -16.45 -4.42
C ALA A 249 1.73 -15.42 -4.04
N PHE A 250 2.13 -14.16 -3.86
CA PHE A 250 1.22 -13.06 -3.59
C PHE A 250 0.21 -12.84 -4.72
N ASN A 251 0.66 -12.86 -5.99
CA ASN A 251 -0.21 -12.69 -7.16
C ASN A 251 -1.29 -13.78 -7.21
N ARG A 252 -0.94 -15.04 -6.95
CA ARG A 252 -1.93 -16.13 -6.87
C ARG A 252 -2.99 -15.85 -5.80
N SER A 253 -2.56 -15.50 -4.59
CA SER A 253 -3.46 -15.21 -3.48
C SER A 253 -4.38 -14.03 -3.78
N LEU A 254 -3.84 -12.95 -4.36
CA LEU A 254 -4.61 -11.78 -4.76
C LEU A 254 -5.65 -12.12 -5.83
N LEU A 255 -5.26 -12.84 -6.87
CA LEU A 255 -6.18 -13.24 -7.97
C LEU A 255 -7.27 -14.20 -7.48
N ASP A 256 -6.94 -15.16 -6.63
CA ASP A 256 -7.91 -16.08 -6.03
C ASP A 256 -8.92 -15.34 -5.17
N PHE A 257 -8.49 -14.33 -4.40
CA PHE A 257 -9.39 -13.47 -3.65
C PHE A 257 -10.28 -12.64 -4.57
N LEU A 258 -9.71 -11.93 -5.54
CA LEU A 258 -10.45 -11.08 -6.46
C LEU A 258 -11.49 -11.87 -7.26
N SER A 259 -11.15 -13.06 -7.73
CA SER A 259 -12.08 -13.91 -8.48
C SER A 259 -13.31 -14.30 -7.64
N ARG A 260 -13.12 -14.62 -6.35
CA ARG A 260 -14.21 -14.97 -5.43
C ARG A 260 -15.15 -13.81 -5.14
N VAL A 261 -14.60 -12.60 -4.91
CA VAL A 261 -15.41 -11.43 -4.55
C VAL A 261 -16.05 -10.74 -5.77
N SER A 262 -15.59 -11.06 -6.98
CA SER A 262 -16.17 -10.58 -8.24
C SER A 262 -17.23 -11.54 -8.79
N ALA A 263 -17.31 -12.76 -8.28
CA ALA A 263 -18.33 -13.73 -8.72
C ALA A 263 -19.73 -13.22 -8.30
N PRO A 264 -20.76 -13.29 -9.18
CA PRO A 264 -22.11 -12.96 -8.78
C PRO A 264 -22.53 -13.87 -7.61
N ALA A 265 -23.15 -13.28 -6.58
CA ALA A 265 -23.67 -14.05 -5.46
C ALA A 265 -24.58 -15.16 -6.00
N VAL A 266 -24.27 -16.42 -5.71
CA VAL A 266 -25.16 -17.55 -6.03
C VAL A 266 -26.39 -17.34 -5.17
N PRO A 267 -27.62 -17.21 -5.76
CA PRO A 267 -28.83 -17.09 -4.97
C PRO A 267 -28.98 -18.32 -4.07
N ALA A 268 -29.23 -18.11 -2.79
CA ALA A 268 -29.48 -19.15 -1.80
C ALA A 268 -30.80 -19.91 -2.09
#